data_ce72e1799b9c4744fffbc36ec61555f1
#
_entry.id   ce72e1799b9c4744fffbc36ec61555f1
#
_cell.length_a   1.000
_cell.length_b   1.000
_cell.length_c   1.000
_cell.angle_alpha   90.00
_cell.angle_beta   90.00
_cell.angle_gamma   90.00
#
_symmetry.space_group_name_H-M   'P 1'
#
loop_
_entity.id
_entity.type
_entity.pdbx_description
1 polymer ?
#
loop_
_entity_poly.entity_id
_entity_poly.type
_entity_poly.pdbx_seq_one_letter_code
_entity_poly.pdbx_strand_id
1 'polypeptide(L)'
;MRFSIANPLFACLLTVVVGACGDKAAPQADITPAVVAATTASAFEHFESPRGKFAAELPIVWKGGYRVIEHPDSLAGARFAVEFVFKPEPSSKVDPQTLAVIRIFPRATWEKIVAQPGTPIAAKLLDNGDDVFAISLPRGNPYKPGTAEAAKFDVLVLAIVANPPKISPR
;
A
#
# COMPACT_ATOMS: atom_id res chain seq x y z
N MET A 1 -39.22 0.74 -17.79
CA MET A 1 -39.16 2.19 -17.54
C MET A 1 -37.81 2.71 -18.04
N ARG A 2 -37.81 3.49 -19.11
CA ARG A 2 -36.59 4.07 -19.71
C ARG A 2 -36.41 5.48 -19.19
N PHE A 3 -35.29 5.77 -18.54
CA PHE A 3 -34.91 7.14 -18.24
C PHE A 3 -33.74 7.55 -19.16
N SER A 4 -34.09 8.51 -20.04
CA SER A 4 -33.17 9.22 -20.92
C SER A 4 -32.70 10.47 -20.17
N ILE A 5 -31.40 10.66 -19.98
CA ILE A 5 -30.84 11.89 -19.41
C ILE A 5 -29.99 12.57 -20.48
N ALA A 6 -30.42 13.75 -20.90
CA ALA A 6 -29.78 14.63 -21.85
C ALA A 6 -28.58 15.34 -21.24
N ASN A 7 -27.50 15.43 -22.02
CA ASN A 7 -26.28 16.17 -21.71
C ASN A 7 -26.44 17.63 -22.17
N PRO A 8 -26.13 18.67 -21.38
CA PRO A 8 -25.94 20.02 -21.89
C PRO A 8 -24.44 20.29 -22.18
N LEU A 9 -24.17 20.64 -23.42
CA LEU A 9 -22.92 21.25 -23.88
C LEU A 9 -22.74 22.62 -23.21
N PHE A 10 -21.62 22.82 -22.53
CA PHE A 10 -21.15 24.14 -22.11
C PHE A 10 -20.05 24.60 -23.09
N ALA A 11 -20.39 25.57 -23.92
CA ALA A 11 -19.46 26.30 -24.78
C ALA A 11 -18.83 27.44 -23.95
N CYS A 12 -17.52 27.40 -23.72
CA CYS A 12 -16.78 28.51 -23.13
C CYS A 12 -16.08 29.31 -24.23
N LEU A 13 -16.52 30.58 -24.33
CA LEU A 13 -16.04 31.61 -25.25
C LEU A 13 -14.65 32.11 -24.79
N LEU A 14 -13.65 32.00 -25.65
CA LEU A 14 -12.31 32.57 -25.44
C LEU A 14 -12.28 33.99 -25.91
N THR A 15 -12.10 34.97 -25.02
CA THR A 15 -11.83 36.36 -25.32
C THR A 15 -10.33 36.63 -25.34
N VAL A 16 -9.77 36.91 -26.51
CA VAL A 16 -8.38 37.33 -26.70
C VAL A 16 -8.34 38.86 -26.53
N VAL A 17 -7.58 39.34 -25.55
CA VAL A 17 -7.21 40.77 -25.44
C VAL A 17 -5.76 40.93 -25.89
N VAL A 18 -5.59 41.59 -27.02
CA VAL A 18 -4.30 42.04 -27.52
C VAL A 18 -4.05 43.46 -26.96
N GLY A 19 -3.02 43.59 -26.13
CA GLY A 19 -2.51 44.88 -25.66
C GLY A 19 -1.06 45.05 -26.10
N ALA A 20 -0.83 46.05 -26.97
CA ALA A 20 0.47 46.37 -27.50
C ALA A 20 1.16 47.48 -26.67
N CYS A 21 2.51 47.51 -26.82
CA CYS A 21 3.47 48.58 -26.61
C CYS A 21 4.05 48.83 -25.22
N GLY A 22 5.40 48.75 -25.20
CA GLY A 22 6.24 49.39 -24.19
C GLY A 22 7.64 48.81 -24.10
N ASP A 23 8.53 49.18 -25.07
CA ASP A 23 9.98 48.94 -24.97
C ASP A 23 10.55 49.63 -23.71
N LYS A 24 11.16 48.81 -22.86
CA LYS A 24 12.29 49.21 -22.02
C LYS A 24 13.13 47.99 -21.70
N ALA A 25 14.26 47.88 -22.37
CA ALA A 25 15.27 46.86 -22.05
C ALA A 25 15.77 47.05 -20.63
N ALA A 26 15.48 46.04 -19.76
CA ALA A 26 16.10 45.83 -18.47
C ALA A 26 17.12 44.68 -18.59
N PRO A 27 18.26 44.72 -17.87
CA PRO A 27 19.32 43.74 -18.02
C PRO A 27 18.80 42.34 -17.65
N GLN A 28 18.98 41.40 -18.57
CA GLN A 28 18.74 39.98 -18.36
C GLN A 28 19.68 39.49 -17.26
N ALA A 29 19.14 39.27 -16.05
CA ALA A 29 19.79 38.47 -15.06
C ALA A 29 19.76 37.02 -15.58
N ASP A 30 20.94 36.45 -15.77
CA ASP A 30 21.18 35.07 -16.14
C ASP A 30 20.70 34.19 -15.01
N ILE A 31 19.41 33.79 -15.06
CA ILE A 31 18.84 32.84 -14.08
C ILE A 31 19.22 31.45 -14.58
N THR A 32 20.42 31.01 -14.19
CA THR A 32 20.76 29.59 -14.24
C THR A 32 19.68 28.81 -13.48
N PRO A 33 18.90 27.93 -14.13
CA PRO A 33 17.94 27.12 -13.41
C PRO A 33 18.71 26.20 -12.47
N ALA A 34 18.66 26.51 -11.19
CA ALA A 34 19.08 25.57 -10.17
C ALA A 34 18.21 24.32 -10.34
N VAL A 35 18.80 23.25 -10.89
CA VAL A 35 18.21 21.93 -10.92
C VAL A 35 18.07 21.51 -9.46
N VAL A 36 16.93 21.81 -8.87
CA VAL A 36 16.54 21.23 -7.59
C VAL A 36 16.32 19.76 -7.91
N ALA A 37 17.34 18.95 -7.59
CA ALA A 37 17.20 17.50 -7.57
C ALA A 37 16.07 17.20 -6.59
N ALA A 38 14.85 17.03 -7.12
CA ALA A 38 13.74 16.51 -6.37
C ALA A 38 14.17 15.12 -5.89
N THR A 39 14.58 15.02 -4.63
CA THR A 39 14.75 13.75 -3.94
C THR A 39 13.38 13.10 -3.96
N THR A 40 13.17 12.20 -4.89
CA THR A 40 11.95 11.38 -4.97
C THR A 40 11.90 10.57 -3.68
N ALA A 41 11.13 11.06 -2.71
CA ALA A 41 10.86 10.31 -1.50
C ALA A 41 10.33 8.94 -1.94
N SER A 42 10.96 7.86 -1.45
CA SER A 42 10.53 6.50 -1.79
C SER A 42 9.05 6.36 -1.46
N ALA A 43 8.26 5.92 -2.45
CA ALA A 43 6.84 5.61 -2.24
C ALA A 43 6.64 4.38 -1.35
N PHE A 44 7.73 3.71 -0.97
CA PHE A 44 7.73 2.47 -0.21
C PHE A 44 8.67 2.53 0.99
N GLU A 45 8.27 1.84 2.06
CA GLU A 45 9.09 1.52 3.22
C GLU A 45 9.75 0.16 3.00
N HIS A 46 11.03 0.06 3.25
CA HIS A 46 11.77 -1.20 3.17
C HIS A 46 11.66 -1.95 4.51
N PHE A 47 11.09 -3.15 4.47
CA PHE A 47 10.99 -4.08 5.59
C PHE A 47 11.91 -5.27 5.37
N GLU A 48 12.60 -5.73 6.42
CA GLU A 48 13.44 -6.92 6.39
C GLU A 48 13.02 -7.91 7.49
N SER A 49 12.95 -9.19 7.12
CA SER A 49 12.83 -10.32 8.03
C SER A 49 14.06 -11.22 7.90
N PRO A 50 15.09 -11.02 8.74
CA PRO A 50 16.28 -11.87 8.70
C PRO A 50 15.99 -13.34 8.97
N ARG A 51 15.05 -13.63 9.88
CA ARG A 51 14.63 -15.01 10.22
C ARG A 51 13.83 -15.65 9.09
N GLY A 52 12.94 -14.89 8.45
CA GLY A 52 12.18 -15.32 7.27
C GLY A 52 13.00 -15.35 5.99
N LYS A 53 14.22 -14.76 6.00
CA LYS A 53 15.13 -14.64 4.85
C LYS A 53 14.48 -13.96 3.66
N PHE A 54 13.81 -12.82 3.89
CA PHE A 54 13.25 -12.00 2.83
C PHE A 54 13.20 -10.52 3.22
N ALA A 55 13.09 -9.67 2.20
CA ALA A 55 12.72 -8.28 2.34
C ALA A 55 11.37 -8.03 1.62
N ALA A 56 10.70 -6.95 2.01
CA ALA A 56 9.45 -6.52 1.39
C ALA A 56 9.41 -5.00 1.24
N GLU A 57 8.90 -4.52 0.11
CA GLU A 57 8.54 -3.11 -0.07
C GLU A 57 7.10 -2.92 0.37
N LEU A 58 6.89 -2.17 1.45
CA LEU A 58 5.57 -1.85 1.99
C LEU A 58 5.16 -0.43 1.56
N PRO A 59 3.86 -0.12 1.42
CA PRO A 59 3.42 1.25 1.16
C PRO A 59 3.96 2.22 2.21
N ILE A 60 4.50 3.38 1.83
CA ILE A 60 5.14 4.34 2.75
C ILE A 60 4.21 4.81 3.88
N VAL A 61 2.89 4.85 3.64
CA VAL A 61 1.89 5.21 4.66
C VAL A 61 1.87 4.24 5.85
N TRP A 62 2.46 3.05 5.72
CA TRP A 62 2.61 2.08 6.81
C TRP A 62 3.67 2.49 7.83
N LYS A 63 4.60 3.36 7.46
CA LYS A 63 5.73 3.77 8.31
C LYS A 63 5.26 4.26 9.68
N GLY A 64 5.71 3.56 10.72
CA GLY A 64 5.36 3.88 12.12
C GLY A 64 3.94 3.48 12.54
N GLY A 65 3.09 2.96 11.63
CA GLY A 65 1.70 2.57 11.89
C GLY A 65 1.51 1.11 12.33
N TYR A 66 2.59 0.32 12.40
CA TYR A 66 2.51 -1.10 12.76
C TYR A 66 3.66 -1.54 13.68
N ARG A 67 3.50 -2.72 14.28
CA ARG A 67 4.56 -3.52 14.89
C ARG A 67 4.60 -4.89 14.23
N VAL A 68 5.73 -5.57 14.32
CA VAL A 68 5.96 -6.87 13.69
C VAL A 68 6.00 -7.96 14.75
N ILE A 69 5.38 -9.11 14.43
CA ILE A 69 5.51 -10.36 15.18
C ILE A 69 5.93 -11.44 14.19
N GLU A 70 7.04 -12.11 14.46
CA GLU A 70 7.51 -13.24 13.67
C GLU A 70 7.08 -14.55 14.32
N HIS A 71 6.52 -15.45 13.50
CA HIS A 71 6.07 -16.78 13.90
C HIS A 71 6.95 -17.82 13.20
N PRO A 72 7.98 -18.38 13.90
CA PRO A 72 8.89 -19.36 13.31
C PRO A 72 8.24 -20.73 13.09
N ASP A 73 7.17 -21.03 13.86
CA ASP A 73 6.45 -22.29 13.79
C ASP A 73 5.10 -22.08 13.13
N SER A 74 4.78 -22.92 12.18
CA SER A 74 3.74 -22.69 11.21
C SER A 74 2.33 -22.68 11.79
N LEU A 75 1.62 -21.58 11.54
CA LEU A 75 0.16 -21.57 11.53
C LEU A 75 -0.32 -21.95 10.12
N ALA A 76 -1.24 -22.91 10.03
CA ALA A 76 -1.90 -23.30 8.78
C ALA A 76 -0.96 -23.87 7.68
N GLY A 77 0.11 -24.57 8.05
CA GLY A 77 1.02 -25.24 7.10
C GLY A 77 2.09 -24.32 6.49
N ALA A 78 2.14 -23.06 6.85
CA ALA A 78 3.26 -22.18 6.50
C ALA A 78 4.49 -22.57 7.34
N ARG A 79 5.69 -22.54 6.80
CA ARG A 79 6.94 -22.76 7.56
C ARG A 79 7.42 -21.53 8.32
N PHE A 80 6.91 -20.37 7.99
CA PHE A 80 7.21 -19.10 8.63
C PHE A 80 6.11 -18.08 8.35
N ALA A 81 5.86 -17.17 9.28
CA ALA A 81 4.95 -16.05 9.06
C ALA A 81 5.46 -14.77 9.72
N VAL A 82 5.16 -13.64 9.09
CA VAL A 82 5.34 -12.31 9.63
C VAL A 82 3.98 -11.65 9.73
N GLU A 83 3.60 -11.29 10.93
CA GLU A 83 2.36 -10.59 11.23
C GLU A 83 2.65 -9.11 11.45
N PHE A 84 1.95 -8.27 10.71
CA PHE A 84 1.94 -6.83 10.88
C PHE A 84 0.71 -6.45 11.69
N VAL A 85 0.94 -5.92 12.89
CA VAL A 85 -0.11 -5.58 13.84
C VAL A 85 -0.24 -4.07 13.89
N PHE A 86 -1.46 -3.55 13.73
CA PHE A 86 -1.77 -2.13 13.85
C PHE A 86 -1.26 -1.55 15.16
N LYS A 87 -0.65 -0.39 15.09
CA LYS A 87 -0.17 0.38 16.23
C LYS A 87 -1.11 1.56 16.47
N PRO A 88 -2.08 1.45 17.40
CA PRO A 88 -2.91 2.57 17.78
C PRO A 88 -2.09 3.72 18.38
N GLU A 89 -2.66 4.91 18.45
CA GLU A 89 -2.05 6.02 19.16
C GLU A 89 -1.89 5.67 20.66
N PRO A 90 -0.82 6.17 21.33
CA PRO A 90 -0.55 5.83 22.74
C PRO A 90 -1.69 6.17 23.71
N SER A 91 -2.52 7.17 23.36
CA SER A 91 -3.70 7.57 24.15
C SER A 91 -4.93 6.72 23.88
N SER A 92 -4.91 5.89 22.86
CA SER A 92 -6.03 5.02 22.48
C SER A 92 -6.13 3.82 23.44
N LYS A 93 -7.36 3.45 23.77
CA LYS A 93 -7.67 2.29 24.62
C LYS A 93 -8.09 1.06 23.81
N VAL A 94 -7.89 1.08 22.49
CA VAL A 94 -8.27 -0.05 21.64
C VAL A 94 -7.14 -1.09 21.60
N ASP A 95 -7.53 -2.36 21.50
CA ASP A 95 -6.56 -3.46 21.34
C ASP A 95 -5.96 -3.43 19.93
N PRO A 96 -4.63 -3.61 19.80
CA PRO A 96 -3.98 -3.78 18.50
C PRO A 96 -4.56 -4.96 17.71
N GLN A 97 -4.78 -4.76 16.41
CA GLN A 97 -5.35 -5.78 15.52
C GLN A 97 -4.44 -6.06 14.34
N THR A 98 -4.53 -7.26 13.78
CA THR A 98 -3.74 -7.67 12.63
C THR A 98 -4.10 -6.86 11.39
N LEU A 99 -3.11 -6.22 10.75
CA LEU A 99 -3.23 -5.53 9.46
C LEU A 99 -3.02 -6.48 8.28
N ALA A 100 -2.01 -7.33 8.39
CA ALA A 100 -1.66 -8.29 7.35
C ALA A 100 -0.78 -9.39 7.93
N VAL A 101 -0.79 -10.55 7.29
CA VAL A 101 0.16 -11.64 7.58
C VAL A 101 0.78 -12.11 6.28
N ILE A 102 2.11 -12.00 6.16
CA ILE A 102 2.88 -12.62 5.09
C ILE A 102 3.31 -14.00 5.56
N ARG A 103 2.96 -15.03 4.80
CA ARG A 103 3.30 -16.44 5.09
C ARG A 103 4.19 -17.01 4.00
N ILE A 104 5.08 -17.88 4.40
CA ILE A 104 5.95 -18.65 3.50
C ILE A 104 5.50 -20.10 3.56
N PHE A 105 4.95 -20.59 2.46
CA PHE A 105 4.50 -21.96 2.33
C PHE A 105 5.48 -22.77 1.49
N PRO A 106 5.80 -24.01 1.87
CA PRO A 106 6.34 -24.97 0.90
C PRO A 106 5.39 -25.07 -0.29
N ARG A 107 5.93 -25.14 -1.52
CA ARG A 107 5.11 -25.21 -2.74
C ARG A 107 4.02 -26.27 -2.68
N ALA A 108 4.39 -27.51 -2.30
CA ALA A 108 3.45 -28.61 -2.20
C ALA A 108 2.29 -28.35 -1.21
N THR A 109 2.55 -27.57 -0.17
CA THR A 109 1.49 -27.15 0.78
C THR A 109 0.59 -26.10 0.16
N TRP A 110 1.17 -25.11 -0.54
CA TRP A 110 0.41 -24.07 -1.23
C TRP A 110 -0.52 -24.67 -2.29
N GLU A 111 -0.03 -25.61 -3.10
CA GLU A 111 -0.83 -26.32 -4.12
C GLU A 111 -2.05 -27.02 -3.51
N LYS A 112 -1.90 -27.66 -2.34
CA LYS A 112 -3.02 -28.25 -1.61
C LYS A 112 -4.03 -27.20 -1.13
N ILE A 113 -3.55 -26.03 -0.68
CA ILE A 113 -4.41 -24.94 -0.22
C ILE A 113 -5.26 -24.40 -1.36
N VAL A 114 -4.66 -24.11 -2.52
CA VAL A 114 -5.38 -23.55 -3.66
C VAL A 114 -6.26 -24.54 -4.39
N ALA A 115 -6.00 -25.84 -4.23
CA ALA A 115 -6.85 -26.91 -4.76
C ALA A 115 -8.15 -27.10 -3.94
N GLN A 116 -8.25 -26.52 -2.75
CA GLN A 116 -9.48 -26.62 -1.95
C GLN A 116 -10.56 -25.72 -2.54
N PRO A 117 -11.82 -26.18 -2.58
CA PRO A 117 -12.92 -25.33 -3.04
C PRO A 117 -13.15 -24.16 -2.09
N GLY A 118 -13.41 -22.97 -2.65
CA GLY A 118 -13.69 -21.75 -1.91
C GLY A 118 -12.70 -20.63 -2.21
N THR A 119 -12.87 -19.50 -1.49
CA THR A 119 -11.96 -18.37 -1.61
C THR A 119 -10.66 -18.67 -0.88
N PRO A 120 -9.48 -18.54 -1.52
CA PRO A 120 -8.20 -18.70 -0.85
C PRO A 120 -8.08 -17.78 0.37
N ILE A 121 -7.52 -18.32 1.45
CA ILE A 121 -7.29 -17.57 2.70
C ILE A 121 -6.16 -16.52 2.58
N ALA A 122 -5.42 -16.57 1.48
CA ALA A 122 -4.28 -15.70 1.20
C ALA A 122 -4.14 -15.48 -0.32
N ALA A 123 -3.62 -14.31 -0.69
CA ALA A 123 -3.23 -13.98 -2.06
C ALA A 123 -1.74 -14.26 -2.26
N LYS A 124 -1.36 -14.89 -3.38
CA LYS A 124 0.05 -15.14 -3.72
C LYS A 124 0.74 -13.83 -4.06
N LEU A 125 1.90 -13.57 -3.44
CA LEU A 125 2.79 -12.44 -3.72
C LEU A 125 3.94 -12.85 -4.64
N LEU A 126 4.59 -13.96 -4.32
CA LEU A 126 5.76 -14.46 -5.05
C LEU A 126 5.78 -15.98 -5.00
N ASP A 127 6.30 -16.57 -6.06
CA ASP A 127 6.64 -17.97 -6.17
C ASP A 127 8.11 -18.07 -6.59
N ASN A 128 8.98 -18.61 -5.74
CA ASN A 128 10.42 -18.73 -5.99
C ASN A 128 10.88 -20.16 -6.30
N GLY A 129 9.96 -21.05 -6.61
CA GLY A 129 10.25 -22.46 -6.93
C GLY A 129 9.98 -23.39 -5.75
N ASP A 130 10.70 -23.24 -4.65
CA ASP A 130 10.54 -24.09 -3.46
C ASP A 130 9.46 -23.58 -2.52
N ASP A 131 9.36 -22.26 -2.42
CA ASP A 131 8.46 -21.56 -1.51
C ASP A 131 7.50 -20.62 -2.24
N VAL A 132 6.32 -20.46 -1.66
CA VAL A 132 5.32 -19.49 -2.07
C VAL A 132 5.09 -18.49 -0.95
N PHE A 133 5.33 -17.22 -1.24
CA PHE A 133 5.00 -16.10 -0.35
C PHE A 133 3.57 -15.66 -0.62
N ALA A 134 2.76 -15.61 0.42
CA ALA A 134 1.37 -15.23 0.31
C ALA A 134 0.97 -14.28 1.43
N ILE A 135 0.03 -13.38 1.16
CA ILE A 135 -0.49 -12.40 2.11
C ILE A 135 -1.95 -12.69 2.44
N SER A 136 -2.28 -12.63 3.73
CA SER A 136 -3.66 -12.59 4.23
C SER A 136 -3.95 -11.21 4.80
N LEU A 137 -5.13 -10.70 4.51
CA LEU A 137 -5.65 -9.43 5.01
C LEU A 137 -6.86 -9.67 5.92
N PRO A 138 -7.20 -8.74 6.82
CA PRO A 138 -8.40 -8.84 7.62
C PRO A 138 -9.65 -8.81 6.73
N ARG A 139 -10.70 -9.53 7.11
CA ARG A 139 -11.97 -9.58 6.37
C ARG A 139 -12.79 -8.29 6.47
N GLY A 140 -12.43 -7.42 7.40
CA GLY A 140 -13.08 -6.14 7.64
C GLY A 140 -12.35 -5.34 8.70
N ASN A 141 -12.81 -4.11 8.94
CA ASN A 141 -12.25 -3.26 9.98
C ASN A 141 -12.78 -3.71 11.35
N PRO A 142 -11.91 -4.09 12.30
CA PRO A 142 -12.32 -4.54 13.63
C PRO A 142 -12.73 -3.38 14.57
N TYR A 143 -12.41 -2.14 14.19
CA TYR A 143 -12.69 -0.98 15.03
C TYR A 143 -14.08 -0.40 14.75
N LYS A 144 -14.63 0.32 15.74
CA LYS A 144 -15.94 0.95 15.62
C LYS A 144 -15.93 1.99 14.49
N PRO A 145 -16.90 1.94 13.56
CA PRO A 145 -17.02 2.94 12.51
C PRO A 145 -17.07 4.37 13.05
N GLY A 146 -16.41 5.31 12.35
CA GLY A 146 -16.35 6.72 12.71
C GLY A 146 -15.30 7.08 13.77
N THR A 147 -14.50 6.12 14.24
CA THR A 147 -13.34 6.41 15.11
C THR A 147 -12.09 6.71 14.28
N ALA A 148 -11.14 7.42 14.88
CA ALA A 148 -9.85 7.73 14.24
C ALA A 148 -9.04 6.46 13.94
N GLU A 149 -9.11 5.46 14.83
CA GLU A 149 -8.47 4.16 14.67
C GLU A 149 -9.06 3.40 13.48
N ALA A 150 -10.41 3.40 13.34
CA ALA A 150 -11.05 2.78 12.18
C ALA A 150 -10.59 3.42 10.88
N ALA A 151 -10.59 4.74 10.80
CA ALA A 151 -10.15 5.47 9.60
C ALA A 151 -8.68 5.18 9.28
N LYS A 152 -7.79 5.20 10.28
CA LYS A 152 -6.36 4.92 10.10
C LYS A 152 -6.11 3.46 9.69
N PHE A 153 -6.82 2.51 10.27
CA PHE A 153 -6.76 1.09 9.92
C PHE A 153 -7.16 0.86 8.46
N ASP A 154 -8.28 1.45 8.02
CA ASP A 154 -8.75 1.35 6.64
C ASP A 154 -7.74 1.92 5.64
N VAL A 155 -7.14 3.08 5.95
CA VAL A 155 -6.09 3.68 5.10
C VAL A 155 -4.92 2.71 4.90
N LEU A 156 -4.46 2.05 5.97
CA LEU A 156 -3.36 1.09 5.89
C LEU A 156 -3.75 -0.16 5.08
N VAL A 157 -4.93 -0.74 5.33
CA VAL A 157 -5.40 -1.91 4.60
C VAL A 157 -5.63 -1.59 3.12
N LEU A 158 -6.27 -0.46 2.81
CA LEU A 158 -6.49 -0.05 1.41
C LEU A 158 -5.17 0.21 0.68
N ALA A 159 -4.18 0.78 1.34
CA ALA A 159 -2.87 1.03 0.74
C ALA A 159 -2.17 -0.26 0.31
N ILE A 160 -2.23 -1.32 1.11
CA ILE A 160 -1.59 -2.61 0.78
C ILE A 160 -2.41 -3.41 -0.24
N VAL A 161 -3.71 -3.22 -0.30
CA VAL A 161 -4.57 -3.77 -1.36
C VAL A 161 -4.24 -3.12 -2.71
N ALA A 162 -4.08 -1.79 -2.72
CA ALA A 162 -3.75 -1.04 -3.93
C ALA A 162 -2.31 -1.28 -4.41
N ASN A 163 -1.38 -1.50 -3.48
CA ASN A 163 0.04 -1.71 -3.74
C ASN A 163 0.54 -2.92 -2.95
N PRO A 164 0.29 -4.14 -3.43
CA PRO A 164 0.74 -5.36 -2.75
C PRO A 164 2.27 -5.37 -2.55
N PRO A 165 2.77 -5.90 -1.42
CA PRO A 165 4.20 -5.93 -1.14
C PRO A 165 4.99 -6.65 -2.22
N LYS A 166 6.11 -6.05 -2.63
CA LYS A 166 7.09 -6.73 -3.49
C LYS A 166 8.07 -7.48 -2.60
N ILE A 167 8.12 -8.79 -2.77
CA ILE A 167 8.96 -9.67 -1.98
C ILE A 167 10.30 -9.92 -2.69
N SER A 168 11.39 -9.82 -1.93
CA SER A 168 12.75 -10.16 -2.37
C SER A 168 13.31 -11.24 -1.42
N PRO A 169 13.33 -12.52 -1.81
CA PRO A 169 13.99 -13.60 -1.05
C PRO A 169 15.48 -13.33 -0.90
N ARG A 170 16.09 -13.83 0.21
CA ARG A 170 17.52 -13.68 0.53
C ARG A 170 18.18 -15.03 0.85
#